data_59ab824f2316a02a9134417dac87fa4c
#
_entry.id   59ab824f2316a02a9134417dac87fa4c
#
_cell.length_a   1.000
_cell.length_b   1.000
_cell.length_c   1.000
_cell.angle_alpha   90.00
_cell.angle_beta   90.00
_cell.angle_gamma   90.00
#
_symmetry.space_group_name_H-M   'P 1'
#
loop_
_entity.id
_entity.type
_entity.pdbx_description
1 polymer ?
#
loop_
_entity_poly.entity_id
_entity_poly.type
_entity_poly.pdbx_seq_one_letter_code
_entity_poly.pdbx_strand_id
1 'polypeptide(L)'
;PDPQLVLVRHGETEWSASGRHTGRSDVPLTVAGEQQAVAAGVWLQGWADRRGRRPAVVLTSPRERARRTADLAGFPAATTDDDLAEWDYGPVEGRTSVAVGEQLGREWLLFRDGVNVLAAPDGHHGEELDQVAARAARVLGRVEPTLQDGDDVVLFAHGHLLRVLATVWLGLDPTLGARFELGTAAICLLGYGHGLRTVEGWNLAAQG
;
A
#
# COMPACT_ATOMS: atom_id res chain seq x y z
N PRO A 1 23.71 -9.27 1.04
CA PRO A 1 23.11 -7.95 0.82
C PRO A 1 22.22 -7.57 2.03
N ASP A 2 22.15 -6.27 2.34
CA ASP A 2 21.32 -5.76 3.42
C ASP A 2 19.84 -6.17 3.22
N PRO A 3 19.05 -6.34 4.29
CA PRO A 3 17.66 -6.73 4.19
C PRO A 3 16.83 -5.65 3.47
N GLN A 4 15.80 -6.09 2.77
CA GLN A 4 14.86 -5.19 2.10
C GLN A 4 13.42 -5.43 2.58
N LEU A 5 12.69 -4.33 2.77
CA LEU A 5 11.25 -4.33 2.91
C LEU A 5 10.64 -3.96 1.56
N VAL A 6 9.99 -4.93 0.93
CA VAL A 6 9.37 -4.78 -0.38
C VAL A 6 7.90 -4.49 -0.21
N LEU A 7 7.41 -3.42 -0.83
CA LEU A 7 6.02 -3.04 -0.82
C LEU A 7 5.43 -3.29 -2.20
N VAL A 8 4.23 -3.87 -2.24
CA VAL A 8 3.49 -4.14 -3.49
C VAL A 8 2.07 -3.62 -3.34
N ARG A 9 1.68 -2.65 -4.15
CA ARG A 9 0.30 -2.22 -4.25
C ARG A 9 -0.52 -3.28 -5.01
N HIS A 10 -1.77 -3.53 -4.60
CA HIS A 10 -2.67 -4.42 -5.33
C HIS A 10 -2.80 -4.02 -6.82
N GLY A 11 -3.16 -4.97 -7.66
CA GLY A 11 -3.46 -4.76 -9.07
C GLY A 11 -4.68 -3.86 -9.30
N GLU A 12 -4.92 -3.47 -10.54
CA GLU A 12 -6.04 -2.61 -10.92
C GLU A 12 -7.39 -3.21 -10.51
N THR A 13 -8.27 -2.35 -10.01
CA THR A 13 -9.70 -2.60 -9.80
C THR A 13 -10.51 -1.57 -10.61
N GLU A 14 -11.81 -1.81 -10.82
CA GLU A 14 -12.68 -0.84 -11.49
C GLU A 14 -12.64 0.54 -10.80
N TRP A 15 -12.61 0.54 -9.46
CA TRP A 15 -12.56 1.79 -8.72
C TRP A 15 -11.20 2.49 -8.79
N SER A 16 -10.09 1.75 -8.78
CA SER A 16 -8.77 2.37 -8.96
C SER A 16 -8.61 2.95 -10.37
N ALA A 17 -9.14 2.27 -11.39
CA ALA A 17 -9.13 2.77 -12.77
C ALA A 17 -9.97 4.05 -12.94
N SER A 18 -11.06 4.19 -12.19
CA SER A 18 -11.92 5.38 -12.22
C SER A 18 -11.54 6.46 -11.19
N GLY A 19 -10.47 6.27 -10.42
CA GLY A 19 -9.99 7.22 -9.42
C GLY A 19 -10.86 7.33 -8.17
N ARG A 20 -11.69 6.32 -7.90
CA ARG A 20 -12.53 6.27 -6.69
C ARG A 20 -11.75 5.76 -5.50
N HIS A 21 -11.92 6.42 -4.35
CA HIS A 21 -11.33 5.98 -3.09
C HIS A 21 -11.93 4.65 -2.65
N THR A 22 -11.08 3.64 -2.50
CA THR A 22 -11.46 2.25 -2.18
C THR A 22 -10.81 1.85 -0.86
N GLY A 23 -11.50 2.02 0.24
CA GLY A 23 -11.03 1.66 1.58
C GLY A 23 -11.58 0.30 2.00
N ARG A 24 -12.75 0.32 2.65
CA ARG A 24 -13.42 -0.86 3.21
C ARG A 24 -14.13 -1.71 2.17
N SER A 25 -14.54 -1.12 1.05
CA SER A 25 -15.21 -1.84 -0.04
C SER A 25 -14.29 -2.91 -0.63
N ASP A 26 -14.83 -4.09 -0.85
CA ASP A 26 -14.07 -5.23 -1.37
C ASP A 26 -14.27 -5.36 -2.88
N VAL A 27 -13.68 -4.44 -3.64
CA VAL A 27 -13.73 -4.39 -5.09
C VAL A 27 -12.69 -5.35 -5.67
N PRO A 28 -13.08 -6.32 -6.53
CA PRO A 28 -12.15 -7.30 -7.08
C PRO A 28 -11.20 -6.68 -8.12
N LEU A 29 -10.12 -7.41 -8.43
CA LEU A 29 -9.21 -7.05 -9.52
C LEU A 29 -9.96 -7.12 -10.86
N THR A 30 -9.58 -6.23 -11.78
CA THR A 30 -9.92 -6.37 -13.21
C THR A 30 -9.04 -7.44 -13.84
N VAL A 31 -9.38 -7.87 -15.07
CA VAL A 31 -8.50 -8.74 -15.87
C VAL A 31 -7.10 -8.13 -16.02
N ALA A 32 -7.03 -6.83 -16.29
CA ALA A 32 -5.75 -6.10 -16.34
C ALA A 32 -5.03 -6.14 -14.98
N GLY A 33 -5.76 -5.97 -13.87
CA GLY A 33 -5.21 -6.06 -12.51
C GLY A 33 -4.65 -7.43 -12.18
N GLU A 34 -5.29 -8.51 -12.63
CA GLU A 34 -4.75 -9.87 -12.48
C GLU A 34 -3.46 -10.08 -13.29
N GLN A 35 -3.42 -9.57 -14.52
CA GLN A 35 -2.20 -9.59 -15.35
C GLN A 35 -1.06 -8.79 -14.71
N GLN A 36 -1.36 -7.62 -14.16
CA GLN A 36 -0.39 -6.82 -13.40
C GLN A 36 0.16 -7.58 -12.19
N ALA A 37 -0.70 -8.30 -11.46
CA ALA A 37 -0.30 -9.10 -10.31
C ALA A 37 0.65 -10.25 -10.70
N VAL A 38 0.37 -10.94 -11.81
CA VAL A 38 1.26 -11.97 -12.36
C VAL A 38 2.61 -11.36 -12.76
N ALA A 39 2.61 -10.22 -13.43
CA ALA A 39 3.84 -9.52 -13.81
C ALA A 39 4.66 -9.10 -12.57
N ALA A 40 4.00 -8.61 -11.51
CA ALA A 40 4.66 -8.33 -10.24
C ALA A 40 5.31 -9.59 -9.65
N GLY A 41 4.67 -10.74 -9.76
CA GLY A 41 5.24 -12.03 -9.34
C GLY A 41 6.51 -12.41 -10.09
N VAL A 42 6.53 -12.22 -11.41
CA VAL A 42 7.73 -12.45 -12.24
C VAL A 42 8.88 -11.53 -11.79
N TRP A 43 8.56 -10.25 -11.54
CA TRP A 43 9.55 -9.28 -11.05
C TRP A 43 10.10 -9.69 -9.68
N LEU A 44 9.22 -10.08 -8.74
CA LEU A 44 9.59 -10.52 -7.39
C LEU A 44 10.44 -11.79 -7.41
N GLN A 45 10.14 -12.74 -8.32
CA GLN A 45 10.96 -13.93 -8.50
C GLN A 45 12.38 -13.54 -8.96
N GLY A 46 12.50 -12.69 -9.98
CA GLY A 46 13.79 -12.19 -10.44
C GLY A 46 14.55 -11.38 -9.37
N TRP A 47 13.84 -10.66 -8.52
CA TRP A 47 14.42 -9.97 -7.36
C TRP A 47 14.98 -10.98 -6.35
N ALA A 48 14.20 -12.01 -5.97
CA ALA A 48 14.63 -13.05 -5.04
C ALA A 48 15.85 -13.85 -5.59
N ASP A 49 15.85 -14.17 -6.89
CA ASP A 49 16.95 -14.88 -7.54
C ASP A 49 18.26 -14.07 -7.48
N ARG A 50 18.19 -12.75 -7.75
CA ARG A 50 19.37 -11.87 -7.63
C ARG A 50 19.90 -11.77 -6.20
N ARG A 51 19.03 -11.90 -5.21
CA ARG A 51 19.40 -11.89 -3.79
C ARG A 51 19.88 -13.25 -3.29
N GLY A 52 19.61 -14.34 -4.05
CA GLY A 52 19.93 -15.70 -3.66
C GLY A 52 19.10 -16.21 -2.48
N ARG A 53 17.95 -15.55 -2.19
CA ARG A 53 17.08 -15.91 -1.07
C ARG A 53 15.62 -15.49 -1.33
N ARG A 54 14.69 -16.18 -0.68
CA ARG A 54 13.29 -15.82 -0.65
C ARG A 54 12.99 -14.94 0.57
N PRO A 55 11.91 -14.12 0.53
CA PRO A 55 11.50 -13.37 1.70
C PRO A 55 11.11 -14.32 2.85
N ALA A 56 11.57 -14.02 4.06
CA ALA A 56 11.25 -14.82 5.24
C ALA A 56 9.83 -14.56 5.75
N VAL A 57 9.31 -13.35 5.53
CA VAL A 57 7.95 -12.95 5.92
C VAL A 57 7.25 -12.32 4.73
N VAL A 58 6.01 -12.76 4.47
CA VAL A 58 5.11 -12.16 3.48
C VAL A 58 3.77 -11.90 4.14
N LEU A 59 3.38 -10.61 4.19
CA LEU A 59 2.10 -10.18 4.75
C LEU A 59 1.23 -9.58 3.67
N THR A 60 -0.08 -9.69 3.84
CA THR A 60 -1.07 -9.08 2.96
C THR A 60 -2.19 -8.39 3.75
N SER A 61 -2.72 -7.30 3.19
CA SER A 61 -3.98 -6.72 3.64
C SER A 61 -5.11 -7.76 3.63
N PRO A 62 -6.10 -7.64 4.52
CA PRO A 62 -7.27 -8.52 4.54
C PRO A 62 -8.20 -8.33 3.32
N ARG A 63 -8.04 -7.25 2.54
CA ARG A 63 -8.90 -6.97 1.38
C ARG A 63 -8.62 -7.95 0.24
N GLU A 64 -9.69 -8.42 -0.41
CA GLU A 64 -9.61 -9.42 -1.50
C GLU A 64 -8.62 -9.00 -2.59
N ARG A 65 -8.67 -7.74 -3.05
CA ARG A 65 -7.77 -7.25 -4.10
C ARG A 65 -6.29 -7.39 -3.77
N ALA A 66 -5.90 -7.22 -2.49
CA ALA A 66 -4.52 -7.39 -2.06
C ALA A 66 -4.14 -8.87 -1.92
N ARG A 67 -5.02 -9.68 -1.32
CA ARG A 67 -4.82 -11.14 -1.21
C ARG A 67 -4.73 -11.79 -2.58
N ARG A 68 -5.65 -11.43 -3.50
CA ARG A 68 -5.62 -11.95 -4.87
C ARG A 68 -4.35 -11.53 -5.62
N THR A 69 -3.86 -10.30 -5.38
CA THR A 69 -2.56 -9.87 -5.94
C THR A 69 -1.42 -10.73 -5.40
N ALA A 70 -1.39 -10.99 -4.09
CA ALA A 70 -0.37 -11.85 -3.47
C ALA A 70 -0.41 -13.29 -4.04
N ASP A 71 -1.60 -13.87 -4.17
CA ASP A 71 -1.80 -15.21 -4.74
C ASP A 71 -1.23 -15.30 -6.15
N LEU A 72 -1.63 -14.37 -7.03
CA LEU A 72 -1.19 -14.33 -8.43
C LEU A 72 0.30 -13.99 -8.57
N ALA A 73 0.86 -13.25 -7.63
CA ALA A 73 2.29 -12.98 -7.56
C ALA A 73 3.12 -14.16 -7.02
N GLY A 74 2.49 -15.30 -6.70
CA GLY A 74 3.19 -16.52 -6.25
C GLY A 74 3.33 -16.64 -4.73
N PHE A 75 2.53 -15.90 -3.95
CA PHE A 75 2.54 -15.93 -2.49
C PHE A 75 1.17 -16.30 -1.88
N PRO A 76 0.60 -17.48 -2.23
CA PRO A 76 -0.73 -17.89 -1.75
C PRO A 76 -0.78 -18.15 -0.23
N ALA A 77 0.37 -18.31 0.41
CA ALA A 77 0.49 -18.50 1.86
C ALA A 77 0.81 -17.19 2.61
N ALA A 78 0.65 -16.01 1.98
CA ALA A 78 0.86 -14.72 2.64
C ALA A 78 -0.07 -14.59 3.86
N THR A 79 0.50 -14.20 5.00
CA THR A 79 -0.27 -14.02 6.23
C THR A 79 -1.04 -12.70 6.21
N THR A 80 -2.32 -12.74 6.55
CA THR A 80 -3.14 -11.53 6.63
C THR A 80 -2.78 -10.71 7.86
N ASP A 81 -2.64 -9.40 7.67
CA ASP A 81 -2.44 -8.41 8.73
C ASP A 81 -3.45 -7.27 8.55
N ASP A 82 -4.34 -7.08 9.52
CA ASP A 82 -5.42 -6.10 9.45
C ASP A 82 -4.90 -4.65 9.40
N ASP A 83 -3.73 -4.38 9.98
CA ASP A 83 -3.09 -3.06 9.92
C ASP A 83 -2.59 -2.70 8.51
N LEU A 84 -2.54 -3.65 7.57
CA LEU A 84 -2.26 -3.42 6.14
C LEU A 84 -3.50 -3.03 5.34
N ALA A 85 -4.69 -2.95 5.94
CA ALA A 85 -5.89 -2.47 5.26
C ALA A 85 -5.69 -1.03 4.75
N GLU A 86 -6.37 -0.68 3.64
CA GLU A 86 -6.32 0.70 3.13
C GLU A 86 -6.92 1.68 4.14
N TRP A 87 -6.60 2.94 3.97
CA TRP A 87 -7.21 4.05 4.70
C TRP A 87 -8.73 3.91 4.67
N ASP A 88 -9.38 3.96 5.83
CA ASP A 88 -10.83 4.01 5.93
C ASP A 88 -11.29 5.40 5.54
N TYR A 89 -11.85 5.54 4.36
CA TYR A 89 -12.22 6.83 3.81
C TYR A 89 -13.57 7.37 4.34
N GLY A 90 -14.28 6.61 5.17
CA GLY A 90 -15.55 7.07 5.76
C GLY A 90 -16.49 7.67 4.71
N PRO A 91 -16.92 8.95 4.88
CA PRO A 91 -17.93 9.56 4.02
C PRO A 91 -17.48 9.82 2.57
N VAL A 92 -16.19 9.70 2.26
CA VAL A 92 -15.68 9.89 0.88
C VAL A 92 -15.40 8.57 0.16
N GLU A 93 -15.69 7.44 0.80
CA GLU A 93 -15.61 6.10 0.18
C GLU A 93 -16.37 6.05 -1.15
N GLY A 94 -15.76 5.46 -2.18
CA GLY A 94 -16.34 5.29 -3.51
C GLY A 94 -16.44 6.57 -4.36
N ARG A 95 -15.93 7.71 -3.86
CA ARG A 95 -15.93 8.99 -4.56
C ARG A 95 -14.55 9.29 -5.13
N THR A 96 -14.51 10.05 -6.22
CA THR A 96 -13.27 10.65 -6.74
C THR A 96 -12.94 11.93 -5.98
N SER A 97 -11.67 12.36 -6.00
CA SER A 97 -11.28 13.65 -5.41
C SER A 97 -12.03 14.83 -6.02
N VAL A 98 -12.30 14.77 -7.33
CA VAL A 98 -13.08 15.80 -8.03
C VAL A 98 -14.50 15.86 -7.49
N ALA A 99 -15.19 14.72 -7.36
CA ALA A 99 -16.56 14.68 -6.84
C ALA A 99 -16.66 15.18 -5.40
N VAL A 100 -15.67 14.89 -4.55
CA VAL A 100 -15.60 15.43 -3.19
C VAL A 100 -15.42 16.95 -3.22
N GLY A 101 -14.50 17.45 -4.04
CA GLY A 101 -14.24 18.89 -4.19
C GLY A 101 -15.47 19.66 -4.71
N GLU A 102 -16.20 19.12 -5.70
CA GLU A 102 -17.45 19.68 -6.21
C GLU A 102 -18.50 19.81 -5.11
N GLN A 103 -18.68 18.76 -4.31
CA GLN A 103 -19.64 18.79 -3.20
C GLN A 103 -19.25 19.79 -2.10
N LEU A 104 -17.95 20.00 -1.85
CA LEU A 104 -17.44 20.97 -0.89
C LEU A 104 -17.41 22.40 -1.44
N GLY A 105 -17.52 22.59 -2.75
CA GLY A 105 -17.35 23.89 -3.40
C GLY A 105 -15.92 24.43 -3.35
N ARG A 106 -14.92 23.55 -3.14
CA ARG A 106 -13.49 23.88 -3.11
C ARG A 106 -12.64 22.68 -3.45
N GLU A 107 -11.36 22.92 -3.78
CA GLU A 107 -10.41 21.82 -3.91
C GLU A 107 -10.31 21.00 -2.62
N TRP A 108 -10.30 19.68 -2.77
CA TRP A 108 -10.09 18.73 -1.70
C TRP A 108 -8.85 17.88 -1.96
N LEU A 109 -7.97 17.79 -0.98
CA LEU A 109 -6.76 16.97 -1.00
C LEU A 109 -6.75 16.07 0.23
N LEU A 110 -6.75 14.75 0.02
CA LEU A 110 -6.86 13.75 1.07
C LEU A 110 -5.89 14.00 2.26
N PHE A 111 -4.61 14.15 1.97
CA PHE A 111 -3.58 14.31 3.01
C PHE A 111 -3.62 15.66 3.74
N ARG A 112 -4.25 16.67 3.15
CA ARG A 112 -4.41 18.00 3.74
C ARG A 112 -5.72 18.13 4.54
N ASP A 113 -6.80 17.64 3.96
CA ASP A 113 -8.15 17.94 4.43
C ASP A 113 -8.77 16.77 5.22
N GLY A 114 -8.17 15.56 5.11
CA GLY A 114 -8.72 14.36 5.71
C GLY A 114 -9.98 13.84 5.01
N VAL A 115 -10.59 12.82 5.59
CA VAL A 115 -11.73 12.09 5.01
C VAL A 115 -13.08 12.52 5.60
N ASN A 116 -13.12 13.03 6.83
CA ASN A 116 -14.35 13.38 7.55
C ASN A 116 -14.85 14.79 7.21
N VAL A 117 -14.80 15.17 5.92
CA VAL A 117 -15.15 16.49 5.40
C VAL A 117 -16.60 16.59 4.91
N LEU A 118 -17.29 15.46 4.80
CA LEU A 118 -18.70 15.36 4.41
C LEU A 118 -19.49 14.68 5.53
N ALA A 119 -20.79 14.87 5.54
CA ALA A 119 -21.67 14.09 6.40
C ALA A 119 -21.68 12.62 5.96
N ALA A 120 -21.52 11.71 6.92
CA ALA A 120 -21.63 10.28 6.68
C ALA A 120 -23.11 9.87 6.77
N PRO A 121 -23.74 9.34 5.69
CA PRO A 121 -25.15 8.98 5.71
C PRO A 121 -25.50 7.91 6.75
N ASP A 122 -24.54 7.01 7.04
CA ASP A 122 -24.63 5.93 8.01
C ASP A 122 -23.97 6.28 9.37
N GLY A 123 -23.48 7.52 9.52
CA GLY A 123 -22.75 7.97 10.71
C GLY A 123 -21.33 7.40 10.83
N HIS A 124 -20.82 6.69 9.80
CA HIS A 124 -19.48 6.12 9.83
C HIS A 124 -18.41 7.18 9.56
N HIS A 125 -17.53 7.40 10.52
CA HIS A 125 -16.36 8.24 10.38
C HIS A 125 -15.18 7.41 9.88
N GLY A 126 -14.44 7.94 8.89
CA GLY A 126 -13.19 7.34 8.43
C GLY A 126 -12.03 7.65 9.39
N GLU A 127 -10.88 7.09 9.07
CA GLU A 127 -9.65 7.29 9.85
C GLU A 127 -9.04 8.67 9.59
N GLU A 128 -8.49 9.27 10.65
CA GLU A 128 -7.57 10.39 10.50
C GLU A 128 -6.18 9.91 10.07
N LEU A 129 -5.39 10.77 9.44
CA LEU A 129 -4.05 10.42 8.95
C LEU A 129 -3.14 9.84 10.04
N ASP A 130 -3.22 10.38 11.26
CA ASP A 130 -2.44 9.88 12.41
C ASP A 130 -2.79 8.44 12.78
N GLN A 131 -4.04 8.05 12.61
CA GLN A 131 -4.48 6.66 12.86
C GLN A 131 -3.90 5.71 11.80
N VAL A 132 -3.88 6.13 10.54
CA VAL A 132 -3.25 5.37 9.44
C VAL A 132 -1.75 5.25 9.69
N ALA A 133 -1.08 6.34 10.07
CA ALA A 133 0.35 6.33 10.41
C ALA A 133 0.65 5.42 11.59
N ALA A 134 -0.20 5.40 12.63
CA ALA A 134 -0.06 4.52 13.78
C ALA A 134 -0.17 3.03 13.36
N ARG A 135 -1.10 2.68 12.44
CA ARG A 135 -1.20 1.31 11.90
C ARG A 135 0.06 0.94 11.11
N ALA A 136 0.52 1.82 10.26
CA ALA A 136 1.77 1.63 9.51
C ALA A 136 2.97 1.40 10.44
N ALA A 137 3.08 2.17 11.53
CA ALA A 137 4.13 1.98 12.55
C ALA A 137 4.04 0.61 13.22
N ARG A 138 2.82 0.11 13.52
CA ARG A 138 2.67 -1.24 14.10
C ARG A 138 3.09 -2.33 13.12
N VAL A 139 2.77 -2.21 11.83
CA VAL A 139 3.27 -3.15 10.80
C VAL A 139 4.79 -3.15 10.78
N LEU A 140 5.42 -1.97 10.74
CA LEU A 140 6.88 -1.86 10.75
C LEU A 140 7.49 -2.50 12.01
N GLY A 141 6.89 -2.27 13.18
CA GLY A 141 7.35 -2.90 14.43
C GLY A 141 7.27 -4.43 14.42
N ARG A 142 6.28 -5.01 13.72
CA ARG A 142 6.16 -6.48 13.59
C ARG A 142 7.20 -7.10 12.66
N VAL A 143 7.60 -6.39 11.62
CA VAL A 143 8.56 -6.91 10.64
C VAL A 143 10.01 -6.52 10.95
N GLU A 144 10.21 -5.56 11.84
CA GLU A 144 11.54 -5.08 12.24
C GLU A 144 12.48 -6.20 12.71
N PRO A 145 12.06 -7.17 13.57
CA PRO A 145 12.95 -8.27 13.98
C PRO A 145 13.48 -9.07 12.79
N THR A 146 12.61 -9.40 11.81
CA THR A 146 13.01 -10.13 10.61
C THR A 146 14.06 -9.35 9.79
N LEU A 147 13.86 -8.03 9.64
CA LEU A 147 14.83 -7.18 8.96
C LEU A 147 16.15 -7.08 9.75
N GLN A 148 16.10 -7.00 11.08
CA GLN A 148 17.30 -6.98 11.94
C GLN A 148 18.10 -8.30 11.87
N ASP A 149 17.42 -9.43 11.69
CA ASP A 149 18.05 -10.74 11.45
C ASP A 149 18.70 -10.85 10.04
N GLY A 150 18.52 -9.81 9.21
CA GLY A 150 19.10 -9.73 7.87
C GLY A 150 18.22 -10.32 6.78
N ASP A 151 16.97 -10.67 7.09
CA ASP A 151 16.03 -11.30 6.16
C ASP A 151 15.08 -10.30 5.49
N ASP A 152 14.61 -10.66 4.29
CA ASP A 152 13.72 -9.82 3.51
C ASP A 152 12.25 -10.03 3.86
N VAL A 153 11.46 -8.96 3.73
CA VAL A 153 10.01 -8.95 3.96
C VAL A 153 9.28 -8.41 2.73
N VAL A 154 8.12 -8.99 2.40
CA VAL A 154 7.22 -8.48 1.36
C VAL A 154 5.84 -8.16 1.95
N LEU A 155 5.30 -6.98 1.63
CA LEU A 155 3.98 -6.52 2.05
C LEU A 155 3.11 -6.25 0.82
N PHE A 156 1.93 -6.88 0.75
CA PHE A 156 0.91 -6.59 -0.26
C PHE A 156 -0.19 -5.74 0.37
N ALA A 157 -0.38 -4.53 -0.14
CA ALA A 157 -1.35 -3.60 0.44
C ALA A 157 -1.87 -2.58 -0.59
N HIS A 158 -2.03 -1.32 -0.20
CA HIS A 158 -2.82 -0.32 -0.89
C HIS A 158 -2.06 0.99 -1.09
N GLY A 159 -2.57 1.80 -2.02
CA GLY A 159 -1.90 3.02 -2.46
C GLY A 159 -1.60 4.00 -1.33
N HIS A 160 -2.61 4.43 -0.57
CA HIS A 160 -2.40 5.46 0.45
C HIS A 160 -1.71 4.91 1.70
N LEU A 161 -2.09 3.69 2.15
CA LEU A 161 -1.41 3.07 3.29
C LEU A 161 0.10 2.92 3.03
N LEU A 162 0.51 2.41 1.86
CA LEU A 162 1.92 2.20 1.56
C LEU A 162 2.70 3.51 1.44
N ARG A 163 2.06 4.58 0.94
CA ARG A 163 2.66 5.92 0.89
C ARG A 163 2.88 6.48 2.30
N VAL A 164 1.91 6.30 3.20
CA VAL A 164 2.05 6.66 4.63
C VAL A 164 3.11 5.79 5.29
N LEU A 165 3.12 4.47 5.04
CA LEU A 165 4.13 3.56 5.60
C LEU A 165 5.54 3.98 5.20
N ALA A 166 5.76 4.42 3.97
CA ALA A 166 7.05 4.91 3.52
C ALA A 166 7.50 6.18 4.28
N THR A 167 6.59 7.10 4.58
CA THR A 167 6.92 8.27 5.42
C THR A 167 7.31 7.86 6.83
N VAL A 168 6.55 6.94 7.44
CA VAL A 168 6.87 6.40 8.78
C VAL A 168 8.22 5.67 8.77
N TRP A 169 8.50 4.87 7.72
CA TRP A 169 9.79 4.22 7.54
C TRP A 169 10.95 5.22 7.57
N LEU A 170 10.79 6.34 6.87
CA LEU A 170 11.81 7.39 6.75
C LEU A 170 11.86 8.35 7.96
N GLY A 171 10.93 8.25 8.91
CA GLY A 171 10.81 9.20 10.02
C GLY A 171 10.34 10.59 9.57
N LEU A 172 9.57 10.66 8.48
CA LEU A 172 9.02 11.89 7.92
C LEU A 172 7.58 12.13 8.40
N ASP A 173 7.11 13.38 8.25
CA ASP A 173 5.72 13.73 8.49
C ASP A 173 4.79 12.93 7.54
N PRO A 174 3.74 12.25 8.04
CA PRO A 174 2.82 11.45 7.23
C PRO A 174 2.14 12.22 6.10
N THR A 175 1.94 13.54 6.23
CA THR A 175 1.39 14.39 5.16
C THR A 175 2.24 14.37 3.89
N LEU A 176 3.55 14.09 4.01
CA LEU A 176 4.45 13.96 2.88
C LEU A 176 4.15 12.75 1.99
N GLY A 177 3.36 11.79 2.46
CA GLY A 177 2.81 10.72 1.62
C GLY A 177 2.07 11.24 0.39
N ALA A 178 1.53 12.47 0.43
CA ALA A 178 0.96 13.16 -0.72
C ALA A 178 1.94 13.33 -1.90
N ARG A 179 3.25 13.29 -1.64
CA ARG A 179 4.31 13.52 -2.63
C ARG A 179 4.80 12.25 -3.31
N PHE A 180 4.33 11.09 -2.87
CA PHE A 180 4.72 9.79 -3.42
C PHE A 180 3.64 9.29 -4.37
N GLU A 181 3.95 9.15 -5.65
CA GLU A 181 3.06 8.45 -6.59
C GLU A 181 3.26 6.94 -6.48
N LEU A 182 2.17 6.18 -6.58
CA LEU A 182 2.22 4.72 -6.49
C LEU A 182 1.13 4.10 -7.36
N GLY A 183 1.53 3.52 -8.50
CA GLY A 183 0.66 2.83 -9.44
C GLY A 183 0.15 1.47 -8.93
N THR A 184 -0.86 0.92 -9.59
CA THR A 184 -1.36 -0.43 -9.31
C THR A 184 -0.31 -1.49 -9.63
N ALA A 185 -0.17 -2.50 -8.79
CA ALA A 185 0.86 -3.55 -8.83
C ALA A 185 2.32 -3.02 -8.84
N ALA A 186 2.53 -1.73 -8.59
CA ALA A 186 3.87 -1.16 -8.49
C ALA A 186 4.58 -1.69 -7.24
N ILE A 187 5.91 -1.78 -7.36
CA ILE A 187 6.80 -2.33 -6.34
C ILE A 187 7.67 -1.20 -5.81
N CYS A 188 7.87 -1.18 -4.49
CA CYS A 188 8.82 -0.28 -3.85
C CYS A 188 9.82 -1.08 -3.03
N LEU A 189 11.05 -0.62 -2.98
CA LEU A 189 12.15 -1.20 -2.21
C LEU A 189 12.57 -0.21 -1.14
N LEU A 190 12.35 -0.57 0.11
CA LEU A 190 12.85 0.12 1.26
C LEU A 190 14.02 -0.69 1.83
N GLY A 191 15.08 -0.03 2.26
CA GLY A 191 16.28 -0.69 2.73
C GLY A 191 17.10 0.17 3.66
N TYR A 192 18.38 -0.10 3.73
CA TYR A 192 19.30 0.58 4.62
C TYR A 192 20.52 1.08 3.85
N GLY A 193 20.96 2.28 4.18
CA GLY A 193 22.17 2.87 3.63
C GLY A 193 22.85 3.74 4.69
N HIS A 194 24.15 3.51 4.91
CA HIS A 194 24.94 4.27 5.90
C HIS A 194 24.34 4.28 7.31
N GLY A 195 23.68 3.21 7.71
CA GLY A 195 23.00 3.09 9.01
C GLY A 195 21.65 3.81 9.10
N LEU A 196 21.13 4.30 7.98
CA LEU A 196 19.83 4.97 7.88
C LEU A 196 18.83 4.09 7.11
N ARG A 197 17.56 4.25 7.40
CA ARG A 197 16.47 3.73 6.58
C ARG A 197 16.35 4.55 5.30
N THR A 198 16.29 3.89 4.14
CA THR A 198 16.31 4.52 2.83
C THR A 198 15.21 4.00 1.92
N VAL A 199 14.97 4.70 0.82
CA VAL A 199 14.20 4.20 -0.34
C VAL A 199 15.21 3.86 -1.43
N GLU A 200 15.27 2.61 -1.82
CA GLU A 200 16.18 2.11 -2.86
C GLU A 200 15.50 2.06 -4.24
N GLY A 201 14.16 1.95 -4.25
CA GLY A 201 13.34 2.00 -5.44
C GLY A 201 11.90 2.37 -5.11
N TRP A 202 11.28 3.20 -5.95
CA TRP A 202 9.92 3.64 -5.72
C TRP A 202 9.10 3.59 -7.00
N ASN A 203 7.85 3.08 -6.88
CA ASN A 203 6.88 3.02 -7.98
C ASN A 203 7.43 2.28 -9.22
N LEU A 204 8.16 1.18 -8.99
CA LEU A 204 8.72 0.38 -10.06
C LEU A 204 7.60 -0.41 -10.74
N ALA A 205 7.44 -0.20 -12.04
CA ALA A 205 6.49 -1.00 -12.83
C ALA A 205 7.10 -2.39 -13.09
N ALA A 206 6.32 -3.43 -12.81
CA ALA A 206 6.63 -4.76 -13.31
C ALA A 206 6.39 -4.74 -14.83
N GLN A 207 7.45 -4.58 -15.62
CA GLN A 207 7.36 -4.71 -17.07
C GLN A 207 7.21 -6.20 -17.40
N GLY A 208 6.10 -6.51 -18.09
CA GLY A 208 5.89 -7.80 -18.72
C GLY A 208 6.70 -7.95 -19.99
#